data_06acd99c6d640b3e8af178d3c6203126
#
_entry.id   06acd99c6d640b3e8af178d3c6203126
#
_cell.length_a   1.000
_cell.length_b   1.000
_cell.length_c   1.000
_cell.angle_alpha   90.00
_cell.angle_beta   90.00
_cell.angle_gamma   90.00
#
_symmetry.space_group_name_H-M   'P 1'
#
loop_
_entity.id
_entity.type
_entity.pdbx_description
1 polymer ?
#
loop_
_entity_poly.entity_id
_entity_poly.type
_entity_poly.pdbx_seq_one_letter_code
_entity_poly.pdbx_strand_id
1 'polypeptide(L)'
;MYRQHEHQSTSAECGCKKGAVNSENNQFIGVSHGGKTTKIHAVVDALGNPVHFLLTAGNIFDASAAIDLLSGVNISGSNILGDKAYGAKSIRAYIAEQGASYTIPPKSNVVEPWFCDFHTYKERHLIECFFNKLKVFRRVATRYDKLAVSFLAFVHLASIWILLK
;
A
#
# COMPACT_ATOMS: atom_id res chain seq x y z
N MET A 1 8.80 1.47 -4.77
CA MET A 1 8.09 0.26 -5.24
C MET A 1 6.79 0.14 -4.46
N TYR A 2 5.66 -0.01 -5.15
CA TYR A 2 4.33 0.12 -4.54
C TYR A 2 3.42 -1.04 -4.95
N ARG A 3 2.88 -1.79 -3.99
CA ARG A 3 1.82 -2.79 -4.19
C ARG A 3 0.90 -2.87 -2.98
N GLN A 4 -0.33 -3.19 -3.23
CA GLN A 4 -1.40 -3.31 -2.27
C GLN A 4 -1.76 -4.77 -1.98
N HIS A 5 -2.24 -4.99 -0.77
CA HIS A 5 -2.88 -6.24 -0.37
C HIS A 5 -4.20 -5.99 0.34
N GLU A 6 -5.25 -6.70 -0.07
CA GLU A 6 -6.53 -6.75 0.64
C GLU A 6 -6.50 -7.86 1.69
N HIS A 7 -6.92 -7.53 2.91
CA HIS A 7 -7.06 -8.50 3.99
C HIS A 7 -8.51 -8.54 4.47
N GLN A 8 -9.06 -9.75 4.56
CA GLN A 8 -10.39 -9.95 5.09
C GLN A 8 -10.39 -9.78 6.61
N SER A 9 -11.35 -9.03 7.13
CA SER A 9 -11.61 -8.95 8.56
C SER A 9 -12.80 -9.86 8.90
N THR A 10 -12.62 -10.74 9.88
CA THR A 10 -13.75 -11.53 10.42
C THR A 10 -14.69 -10.63 11.20
N SER A 11 -15.97 -10.62 10.82
CA SER A 11 -16.99 -9.85 11.51
C SER A 11 -17.36 -10.54 12.83
N ALA A 12 -16.79 -10.06 13.93
CA ALA A 12 -17.46 -10.20 15.22
C ALA A 12 -18.43 -9.01 15.33
N GLU A 13 -19.73 -9.28 15.27
CA GLU A 13 -20.75 -8.27 15.51
C GLU A 13 -20.61 -7.74 16.94
N CYS A 14 -20.15 -6.51 17.06
CA CYS A 14 -20.25 -5.76 18.29
C CYS A 14 -20.96 -4.45 17.95
N GLY A 15 -22.20 -4.32 18.43
CA GLY A 15 -23.02 -3.15 18.26
C GLY A 15 -22.34 -1.90 18.78
N CYS A 16 -21.79 -1.11 17.88
CA CYS A 16 -21.28 0.21 18.19
C CYS A 16 -22.31 1.25 17.71
N LYS A 17 -22.83 2.01 18.68
CA LYS A 17 -23.82 3.08 18.44
C LYS A 17 -23.28 4.08 17.43
N LYS A 18 -24.12 4.45 16.45
CA LYS A 18 -23.88 5.56 15.53
C LYS A 18 -23.82 6.86 16.34
N GLY A 19 -22.64 7.47 16.41
CA GLY A 19 -22.44 8.77 17.03
C GLY A 19 -21.14 9.40 16.56
N ALA A 20 -21.26 10.60 16.01
CA ALA A 20 -20.24 11.61 15.71
C ALA A 20 -19.02 11.15 14.89
N VAL A 21 -18.85 11.77 13.74
CA VAL A 21 -17.66 11.70 12.87
C VAL A 21 -16.52 12.46 13.58
N ASN A 22 -15.81 11.77 14.47
CA ASN A 22 -14.51 12.23 14.94
C ASN A 22 -13.44 11.51 14.13
N SER A 23 -12.51 12.25 13.55
CA SER A 23 -11.39 11.77 12.73
C SER A 23 -10.49 10.73 13.44
N GLU A 24 -10.58 10.61 14.74
CA GLU A 24 -9.85 9.64 15.57
C GLU A 24 -10.42 8.21 15.54
N ASN A 25 -11.62 8.01 14.99
CA ASN A 25 -12.30 6.71 14.94
C ASN A 25 -12.24 6.01 13.57
N ASN A 26 -11.43 6.49 12.64
CA ASN A 26 -11.28 5.84 11.35
C ASN A 26 -10.43 4.57 11.48
N GLN A 27 -11.08 3.41 11.59
CA GLN A 27 -10.41 2.12 11.73
C GLN A 27 -9.97 1.51 10.39
N PHE A 28 -10.09 2.25 9.28
CA PHE A 28 -9.74 1.80 7.92
C PHE A 28 -10.39 0.46 7.53
N ILE A 29 -11.63 0.23 7.97
CA ILE A 29 -12.44 -0.91 7.58
C ILE A 29 -13.45 -0.44 6.55
N GLY A 30 -13.40 -0.99 5.35
CA GLY A 30 -14.33 -0.70 4.26
C GLY A 30 -14.94 -1.97 3.70
N VAL A 31 -16.05 -1.84 2.97
CA VAL A 31 -16.69 -2.97 2.28
C VAL A 31 -16.14 -3.03 0.86
N SER A 32 -15.39 -4.10 0.55
CA SER A 32 -14.94 -4.45 -0.79
C SER A 32 -15.77 -5.62 -1.33
N HIS A 33 -15.47 -6.07 -2.55
CA HIS A 33 -16.10 -7.25 -3.13
C HIS A 33 -15.91 -8.52 -2.26
N GLY A 34 -14.81 -8.58 -1.48
CA GLY A 34 -14.52 -9.68 -0.54
C GLY A 34 -15.08 -9.48 0.88
N GLY A 35 -15.96 -8.49 1.09
CA GLY A 35 -16.53 -8.16 2.41
C GLY A 35 -15.82 -7.02 3.13
N LYS A 36 -15.81 -7.04 4.46
CA LYS A 36 -15.14 -6.01 5.28
C LYS A 36 -13.62 -6.22 5.22
N THR A 37 -12.90 -5.29 4.62
CA THR A 37 -11.46 -5.40 4.39
C THR A 37 -10.72 -4.11 4.74
N THR A 38 -9.43 -4.27 5.03
CA THR A 38 -8.45 -3.20 5.18
C THR A 38 -7.33 -3.45 4.18
N LYS A 39 -6.90 -2.42 3.48
CA LYS A 39 -5.77 -2.49 2.57
C LYS A 39 -4.49 -2.06 3.27
N ILE A 40 -3.41 -2.82 3.06
CA ILE A 40 -2.06 -2.44 3.47
C ILE A 40 -1.33 -1.96 2.21
N HIS A 41 -0.91 -0.71 2.22
CA HIS A 41 -0.01 -0.16 1.23
C HIS A 41 1.41 -0.17 1.80
N ALA A 42 2.40 -0.47 0.99
CA ALA A 42 3.78 -0.52 1.42
C ALA A 42 4.73 0.11 0.38
N VAL A 43 5.77 0.76 0.86
CA VAL A 43 6.95 1.09 0.09
C VAL A 43 8.06 0.14 0.53
N VAL A 44 8.75 -0.46 -0.44
CA VAL A 44 9.97 -1.24 -0.18
C VAL A 44 11.15 -0.62 -0.91
N ASP A 45 12.35 -0.81 -0.36
CA ASP A 45 13.60 -0.40 -1.01
C ASP A 45 14.00 -1.34 -2.17
N ALA A 46 15.15 -1.08 -2.78
CA ALA A 46 15.67 -1.89 -3.88
C ALA A 46 16.11 -3.31 -3.48
N LEU A 47 16.16 -3.61 -2.18
CA LEU A 47 16.44 -4.95 -1.64
C LEU A 47 15.17 -5.69 -1.25
N GLY A 48 13.99 -5.04 -1.36
CA GLY A 48 12.71 -5.59 -0.96
C GLY A 48 12.39 -5.41 0.54
N ASN A 49 13.16 -4.59 1.26
CA ASN A 49 12.90 -4.29 2.65
C ASN A 49 11.79 -3.24 2.79
N PRO A 50 10.84 -3.42 3.71
CA PRO A 50 9.77 -2.44 3.91
C PRO A 50 10.30 -1.16 4.55
N VAL A 51 9.94 -0.02 3.95
CA VAL A 51 10.34 1.32 4.40
C VAL A 51 9.17 2.04 5.06
N HIS A 52 7.96 1.94 4.48
CA HIS A 52 6.80 2.64 4.98
C HIS A 52 5.52 1.85 4.72
N PHE A 53 4.53 2.02 5.63
CA PHE A 53 3.20 1.43 5.52
C PHE A 53 2.12 2.47 5.68
N LEU A 54 1.03 2.29 4.92
CA LEU A 54 -0.21 3.05 5.07
C LEU A 54 -1.39 2.07 5.05
N LEU A 55 -2.36 2.28 5.94
CA LEU A 55 -3.62 1.55 5.92
C LEU A 55 -4.70 2.38 5.26
N THR A 56 -5.54 1.74 4.46
CA THR A 56 -6.78 2.34 3.95
C THR A 56 -7.95 1.37 4.06
N ALA A 57 -9.16 1.90 3.98
CA ALA A 57 -10.35 1.07 3.89
C ALA A 57 -10.37 0.30 2.56
N GLY A 58 -10.88 -0.92 2.57
CA GLY A 58 -10.84 -1.83 1.42
C GLY A 58 -11.54 -1.31 0.16
N ASN A 59 -12.47 -0.36 0.29
CA ASN A 59 -13.18 0.27 -0.82
C ASN A 59 -12.43 1.46 -1.46
N ILE A 60 -11.31 1.90 -0.87
CA ILE A 60 -10.50 3.01 -1.40
C ILE A 60 -9.69 2.54 -2.59
N PHE A 61 -9.61 3.37 -3.65
CA PHE A 61 -8.77 3.09 -4.81
C PHE A 61 -7.28 3.25 -4.46
N ASP A 62 -6.47 2.35 -4.95
CA ASP A 62 -5.04 2.27 -4.65
C ASP A 62 -4.28 3.53 -5.05
N ALA A 63 -4.58 4.06 -6.24
CA ALA A 63 -3.95 5.26 -6.75
C ALA A 63 -4.24 6.51 -5.87
N SER A 64 -5.37 6.55 -5.15
CA SER A 64 -5.69 7.68 -4.27
C SER A 64 -4.83 7.73 -3.02
N ALA A 65 -4.35 6.58 -2.55
CA ALA A 65 -3.46 6.48 -1.38
C ALA A 65 -1.97 6.65 -1.73
N ALA A 66 -1.63 6.72 -3.03
CA ALA A 66 -0.24 6.70 -3.47
C ALA A 66 0.56 7.93 -2.99
N ILE A 67 -0.02 9.13 -3.11
CA ILE A 67 0.65 10.37 -2.70
C ILE A 67 0.85 10.38 -1.18
N ASP A 68 -0.18 10.02 -0.41
CA ASP A 68 -0.09 9.95 1.05
C ASP A 68 0.98 8.94 1.51
N LEU A 69 1.05 7.79 0.85
CA LEU A 69 2.08 6.78 1.14
C LEU A 69 3.49 7.31 0.83
N LEU A 70 3.68 7.94 -0.33
CA LEU A 70 4.98 8.47 -0.74
C LEU A 70 5.41 9.69 0.08
N SER A 71 4.47 10.48 0.59
CA SER A 71 4.78 11.64 1.45
C SER A 71 5.40 11.24 2.80
N GLY A 72 5.18 10.01 3.24
CA GLY A 72 5.80 9.46 4.45
C GLY A 72 7.27 9.05 4.31
N VAL A 73 7.86 9.21 3.10
CA VAL A 73 9.24 8.78 2.80
C VAL A 73 9.97 9.85 2.00
N ASN A 74 11.24 10.06 2.30
CA ASN A 74 12.08 10.89 1.43
C ASN A 74 12.43 10.09 0.16
N ILE A 75 11.86 10.47 -0.97
CA ILE A 75 12.04 9.81 -2.27
C ILE A 75 13.01 10.55 -3.20
N SER A 76 13.59 11.66 -2.75
CA SER A 76 14.51 12.48 -3.58
C SER A 76 15.68 11.63 -4.11
N GLY A 77 15.97 11.77 -5.41
CA GLY A 77 17.01 11.01 -6.09
C GLY A 77 16.70 9.53 -6.33
N SER A 78 15.50 9.05 -5.93
CA SER A 78 15.10 7.64 -6.10
C SER A 78 14.35 7.42 -7.41
N ASN A 79 14.24 6.16 -7.82
CA ASN A 79 13.37 5.73 -8.92
C ASN A 79 12.18 4.93 -8.37
N ILE A 80 10.98 5.45 -8.54
CA ILE A 80 9.75 4.85 -8.00
C ILE A 80 9.16 3.88 -9.02
N LEU A 81 9.13 2.60 -8.67
CA LEU A 81 8.51 1.57 -9.48
C LEU A 81 7.07 1.34 -9.02
N GLY A 82 6.15 1.36 -9.96
CA GLY A 82 4.72 1.13 -9.66
C GLY A 82 4.01 0.38 -10.78
N ASP A 83 2.86 -0.21 -10.44
CA ASP A 83 1.98 -0.81 -11.44
C ASP A 83 1.33 0.29 -12.30
N LYS A 84 0.85 -0.08 -13.49
CA LYS A 84 0.11 0.80 -14.41
C LYS A 84 -1.11 1.50 -13.77
N ALA A 85 -1.63 0.97 -12.66
CA ALA A 85 -2.69 1.61 -11.88
C ALA A 85 -2.24 2.97 -11.30
N TYR A 86 -0.93 3.12 -11.00
CA TYR A 86 -0.33 4.34 -10.44
C TYR A 86 0.17 5.33 -11.49
N GLY A 87 -0.10 5.09 -12.77
CA GLY A 87 0.29 5.96 -13.88
C GLY A 87 -0.52 7.27 -14.00
N ALA A 88 -1.28 7.67 -12.99
CA ALA A 88 -2.02 8.93 -12.98
C ALA A 88 -1.07 10.14 -13.07
N LYS A 89 -1.50 11.19 -13.82
CA LYS A 89 -0.69 12.40 -14.02
C LYS A 89 -0.30 13.06 -12.69
N SER A 90 -1.22 13.10 -11.72
CA SER A 90 -1.00 13.67 -10.39
C SER A 90 0.12 12.96 -9.63
N ILE A 91 0.15 11.61 -9.67
CA ILE A 91 1.17 10.81 -8.99
C ILE A 91 2.54 11.04 -9.63
N ARG A 92 2.60 11.03 -10.97
CA ARG A 92 3.86 11.26 -11.71
C ARG A 92 4.39 12.68 -11.50
N ALA A 93 3.51 13.68 -11.46
CA ALA A 93 3.87 15.05 -11.15
C ALA A 93 4.44 15.17 -9.73
N TYR A 94 3.76 14.57 -8.73
CA TYR A 94 4.23 14.56 -7.36
C TYR A 94 5.64 13.93 -7.25
N ILE A 95 5.89 12.78 -7.88
CA ILE A 95 7.20 12.12 -7.87
C ILE A 95 8.27 13.03 -8.46
N ALA A 96 7.99 13.68 -9.59
CA ALA A 96 8.92 14.62 -10.25
C ALA A 96 9.19 15.85 -9.37
N GLU A 97 8.19 16.43 -8.73
CA GLU A 97 8.31 17.56 -7.80
C GLU A 97 9.19 17.25 -6.59
N GLN A 98 9.19 15.98 -6.13
CA GLN A 98 10.09 15.52 -5.06
C GLN A 98 11.52 15.22 -5.55
N GLY A 99 11.87 15.50 -6.81
CA GLY A 99 13.20 15.23 -7.38
C GLY A 99 13.47 13.73 -7.59
N ALA A 100 12.42 12.92 -7.75
CA ALA A 100 12.50 11.49 -8.02
C ALA A 100 12.13 11.18 -9.48
N SER A 101 12.58 10.04 -9.98
CA SER A 101 12.14 9.47 -11.25
C SER A 101 11.09 8.38 -11.03
N TYR A 102 10.41 7.96 -12.08
CA TYR A 102 9.43 6.87 -12.00
C TYR A 102 9.58 5.89 -13.15
N THR A 103 9.35 4.61 -12.87
CA THR A 103 9.24 3.52 -13.84
C THR A 103 7.88 2.86 -13.65
N ILE A 104 6.86 3.44 -14.29
CA ILE A 104 5.47 3.01 -14.24
C ILE A 104 5.01 2.83 -15.68
N PRO A 105 4.55 1.64 -16.11
CA PRO A 105 4.10 1.44 -17.47
C PRO A 105 2.81 2.23 -17.75
N PRO A 106 2.67 2.83 -18.94
CA PRO A 106 1.44 3.47 -19.35
C PRO A 106 0.32 2.44 -19.51
N LYS A 107 -0.92 2.87 -19.27
CA LYS A 107 -2.09 2.07 -19.62
C LYS A 107 -2.26 2.03 -21.13
N SER A 108 -2.86 0.97 -21.67
CA SER A 108 -3.07 0.79 -23.13
C SER A 108 -3.95 1.87 -23.78
N ASN A 109 -4.78 2.56 -22.99
CA ASN A 109 -5.70 3.59 -23.46
C ASN A 109 -5.17 5.02 -23.28
N VAL A 110 -3.88 5.21 -22.98
CA VAL A 110 -3.28 6.55 -22.85
C VAL A 110 -2.99 7.10 -24.23
N VAL A 111 -3.41 8.34 -24.50
CA VAL A 111 -3.24 9.02 -25.79
C VAL A 111 -1.75 9.35 -26.05
N GLU A 112 -1.04 9.75 -25.00
CA GLU A 112 0.40 10.08 -25.07
C GLU A 112 1.17 9.20 -24.10
N PRO A 113 1.60 7.98 -24.54
CA PRO A 113 2.36 7.09 -23.69
C PRO A 113 3.76 7.64 -23.41
N TRP A 114 4.19 7.58 -22.17
CA TRP A 114 5.55 7.92 -21.76
C TRP A 114 6.46 6.69 -21.82
N PHE A 115 7.77 6.95 -21.86
CA PHE A 115 8.77 5.88 -21.85
C PHE A 115 8.74 5.13 -20.52
N CYS A 116 8.83 3.79 -20.58
CA CYS A 116 8.98 2.93 -19.42
C CYS A 116 10.11 1.93 -19.68
N ASP A 117 11.12 1.93 -18.80
CA ASP A 117 12.16 0.91 -18.83
C ASP A 117 11.64 -0.40 -18.25
N PHE A 118 11.29 -1.32 -19.13
CA PHE A 118 10.79 -2.64 -18.74
C PHE A 118 11.84 -3.54 -18.09
N HIS A 119 13.13 -3.25 -18.25
CA HIS A 119 14.17 -4.00 -17.55
C HIS A 119 14.15 -3.65 -16.06
N THR A 120 14.22 -2.37 -15.73
CA THR A 120 14.09 -1.89 -14.35
C THR A 120 12.72 -2.21 -13.76
N TYR A 121 11.65 -2.18 -14.56
CA TYR A 121 10.30 -2.52 -14.10
C TYR A 121 10.17 -3.93 -13.52
N LYS A 122 10.99 -4.89 -13.95
CA LYS A 122 10.98 -6.26 -13.41
C LYS A 122 11.26 -6.31 -11.92
N GLU A 123 12.06 -5.38 -11.39
CA GLU A 123 12.37 -5.28 -9.97
C GLU A 123 11.13 -5.00 -9.10
N ARG A 124 10.00 -4.63 -9.71
CA ARG A 124 8.71 -4.53 -9.02
C ARG A 124 8.30 -5.83 -8.31
N HIS A 125 8.80 -6.99 -8.74
CA HIS A 125 8.51 -8.27 -8.10
C HIS A 125 8.94 -8.32 -6.62
N LEU A 126 9.91 -7.49 -6.20
CA LEU A 126 10.42 -7.47 -4.81
C LEU A 126 9.33 -7.14 -3.79
N ILE A 127 8.39 -6.23 -4.13
CA ILE A 127 7.26 -5.96 -3.24
C ILE A 127 6.27 -7.14 -3.19
N GLU A 128 6.14 -7.89 -4.27
CA GLU A 128 5.33 -9.11 -4.28
C GLU A 128 5.94 -10.18 -3.37
N CYS A 129 7.27 -10.34 -3.46
CA CYS A 129 8.01 -11.22 -2.56
C CYS A 129 7.84 -10.81 -1.10
N PHE A 130 7.92 -9.51 -0.79
CA PHE A 130 7.69 -9.00 0.56
C PHE A 130 6.28 -9.35 1.05
N PHE A 131 5.23 -9.05 0.29
CA PHE A 131 3.86 -9.38 0.68
C PHE A 131 3.62 -10.89 0.82
N ASN A 132 4.26 -11.72 0.00
CA ASN A 132 4.17 -13.17 0.14
C ASN A 132 4.77 -13.67 1.47
N LYS A 133 5.92 -13.09 1.90
CA LYS A 133 6.49 -13.35 3.22
C LYS A 133 5.59 -12.83 4.34
N LEU A 134 5.01 -11.64 4.18
CA LEU A 134 4.16 -11.01 5.17
C LEU A 134 2.86 -11.81 5.43
N LYS A 135 2.29 -12.43 4.40
CA LYS A 135 1.08 -13.26 4.50
C LYS A 135 1.24 -14.54 5.33
N VAL A 136 2.46 -15.00 5.56
CA VAL A 136 2.72 -16.15 6.43
C VAL A 136 2.26 -15.86 7.86
N PHE A 137 2.27 -14.60 8.26
CA PHE A 137 1.80 -14.16 9.57
C PHE A 137 0.26 -14.08 9.58
N ARG A 138 -0.38 -15.05 10.22
CA ARG A 138 -1.84 -15.21 10.23
C ARG A 138 -2.59 -13.95 10.69
N ARG A 139 -2.07 -13.22 11.69
CA ARG A 139 -2.69 -11.96 12.18
C ARG A 139 -2.59 -10.81 11.19
N VAL A 140 -1.65 -10.88 10.25
CA VAL A 140 -1.54 -9.92 9.15
C VAL A 140 -2.37 -10.40 7.96
N ALA A 141 -2.33 -11.69 7.64
CA ALA A 141 -3.12 -12.27 6.55
C ALA A 141 -4.64 -12.13 6.79
N THR A 142 -5.08 -12.19 8.04
CA THR A 142 -6.47 -11.96 8.45
C THR A 142 -6.48 -10.97 9.60
N ARG A 143 -7.16 -9.83 9.41
CA ARG A 143 -7.27 -8.82 10.45
C ARG A 143 -8.30 -9.24 11.50
N TYR A 144 -7.82 -9.54 12.70
CA TYR A 144 -8.66 -9.81 13.87
C TYR A 144 -8.81 -8.56 14.77
N ASP A 145 -7.90 -7.62 14.66
CA ASP A 145 -7.84 -6.46 15.52
C ASP A 145 -8.83 -5.38 15.10
N LYS A 146 -9.65 -4.92 16.05
CA LYS A 146 -10.61 -3.84 15.81
C LYS A 146 -9.90 -2.52 15.54
N LEU A 147 -8.84 -2.24 16.30
CA LEU A 147 -8.09 -0.99 16.18
C LEU A 147 -7.08 -1.06 15.04
N ALA A 148 -7.07 -0.03 14.21
CA ALA A 148 -6.13 0.09 13.10
C ALA A 148 -4.68 0.16 13.59
N VAL A 149 -4.43 0.85 14.72
CA VAL A 149 -3.10 0.97 15.33
C VAL A 149 -2.57 -0.39 15.74
N SER A 150 -3.39 -1.23 16.38
CA SER A 150 -2.99 -2.59 16.78
C SER A 150 -2.68 -3.46 15.56
N PHE A 151 -3.51 -3.38 14.52
CA PHE A 151 -3.27 -4.11 13.28
C PHE A 151 -1.96 -3.66 12.60
N LEU A 152 -1.72 -2.35 12.50
CA LEU A 152 -0.48 -1.80 11.94
C LEU A 152 0.75 -2.23 12.77
N ALA A 153 0.62 -2.29 14.11
CA ALA A 153 1.70 -2.77 14.97
C ALA A 153 2.08 -4.24 14.64
N PHE A 154 1.10 -5.12 14.37
CA PHE A 154 1.38 -6.49 13.91
C PHE A 154 2.05 -6.53 12.53
N VAL A 155 1.69 -5.62 11.62
CA VAL A 155 2.37 -5.47 10.32
C VAL A 155 3.84 -5.11 10.52
N HIS A 156 4.13 -4.13 11.41
CA HIS A 156 5.50 -3.76 11.73
C HIS A 156 6.29 -4.90 12.39
N LEU A 157 5.72 -5.59 13.38
CA LEU A 157 6.38 -6.72 14.04
C LEU A 157 6.70 -7.86 13.06
N ALA A 158 5.76 -8.20 12.18
CA ALA A 158 5.99 -9.20 11.14
C ALA A 158 7.08 -8.76 10.16
N SER A 159 7.13 -7.48 9.82
CA SER A 159 8.16 -6.90 8.95
C SER A 159 9.54 -6.92 9.58
N ILE A 160 9.65 -6.57 10.87
CA ILE A 160 10.89 -6.68 11.64
C ILE A 160 11.39 -8.14 11.64
N TRP A 161 10.50 -9.09 11.89
CA TRP A 161 10.86 -10.52 11.84
C TRP A 161 11.39 -10.96 10.48
N ILE A 162 10.79 -10.45 9.38
CA ILE A 162 11.25 -10.74 8.02
C ILE A 162 12.64 -10.16 7.78
N LEU A 163 12.96 -8.98 8.33
CA LEU A 163 14.25 -8.31 8.19
C LEU A 163 15.37 -8.98 8.99
N LEU A 164 15.03 -9.60 10.13
CA LEU A 164 16.01 -10.25 11.03
C LEU A 164 16.35 -11.69 10.60
N LYS A 165 15.69 -12.23 9.58
CA LYS A 165 15.85 -13.62 9.12
C LYS A 165 16.63 -13.70 7.82
#